data_411284bf5ae182ccc513f47bdaa696d4
#
_entry.id   411284bf5ae182ccc513f47bdaa696d4
#
_cell.length_a   1.000
_cell.length_b   1.000
_cell.length_c   1.000
_cell.angle_alpha   90.00
_cell.angle_beta   90.00
_cell.angle_gamma   90.00
#
_symmetry.space_group_name_H-M   'P 1'
#
loop_
_entity.id
_entity.type
_entity.pdbx_description
1 polymer ?
#
loop_
_entity_poly.entity_id
_entity_poly.type
_entity_poly.pdbx_seq_one_letter_code
_entity_poly.pdbx_strand_id
1 'polypeptide(L)'
;MLLLLVIMPATSVWTRRHLLALADFTPLEYDAVLTTAASFQAVLAGRTKKVPALQGQVVANLFFEPSTRTRSSFELAAKRLSADSLNFAPGSSSLTKGETILDTAKTYWAMGANILVIRHQQAGVPGAIAAEMDRLGSGVRVLNAGDGQHEHPTQGLLDLFTLCTSIDPQNPRMALLAGKKIAIVGDILHSRVARSNLWSLTAAGADLHLVGPPTLLPPQFAQLAPVHLHWELGPALDGADFVMTLRLQKERMSDNLLPSLREYHQRYGITRDRLQVCAPNVKVLHPGPVNRGVELSSDLMDDPQLSLIPQQVTSGVAVRMALLYFLGGEQPV
;
A
#
# COMPACT_ATOMS: atom_id res chain seq x y z
N MET A 1 8.08 21.34 -18.84
CA MET A 1 9.51 21.58 -18.56
C MET A 1 9.77 21.93 -17.08
N LEU A 2 9.00 22.79 -16.43
CA LEU A 2 9.20 23.12 -15.00
C LEU A 2 8.98 21.91 -14.06
N LEU A 3 8.03 21.03 -14.34
CA LEU A 3 7.70 19.87 -13.50
C LEU A 3 8.81 18.81 -13.49
N LEU A 4 9.49 18.58 -14.60
CA LEU A 4 10.65 17.68 -14.69
C LEU A 4 11.82 18.16 -13.82
N LEU A 5 12.04 19.46 -13.70
CA LEU A 5 13.10 20.05 -12.89
C LEU A 5 12.88 19.89 -11.36
N VAL A 6 11.64 19.77 -10.91
CA VAL A 6 11.30 19.55 -9.47
C VAL A 6 11.44 18.07 -9.07
N ILE A 7 11.30 17.14 -10.02
CA ILE A 7 11.35 15.69 -9.76
C ILE A 7 12.80 15.14 -9.81
N MET A 8 13.74 15.82 -10.50
CA MET A 8 15.12 15.34 -10.69
C MET A 8 15.92 15.08 -9.39
N PRO A 9 15.79 15.84 -8.28
CA PRO A 9 16.56 15.54 -7.07
C PRO A 9 16.19 14.22 -6.39
N ALA A 10 14.94 13.76 -6.56
CA ALA A 10 14.47 12.53 -5.92
C ALA A 10 14.94 11.27 -6.63
N THR A 11 15.26 11.33 -7.93
CA THR A 11 15.74 10.17 -8.70
C THR A 11 17.18 9.75 -8.34
N SER A 12 18.00 10.68 -7.85
CA SER A 12 19.36 10.37 -7.43
C SER A 12 19.45 9.49 -6.17
N VAL A 13 18.37 9.42 -5.39
CA VAL A 13 18.28 8.60 -4.17
C VAL A 13 17.76 7.19 -4.49
N TRP A 14 17.03 7.03 -5.61
CA TRP A 14 16.40 5.77 -5.97
C TRP A 14 17.36 4.85 -6.73
N THR A 15 17.81 3.79 -6.09
CA THR A 15 18.74 2.81 -6.69
C THR A 15 18.09 1.43 -6.92
N ARG A 16 16.82 1.26 -6.54
CA ARG A 16 16.15 -0.04 -6.61
C ARG A 16 15.74 -0.39 -8.03
N ARG A 17 16.14 -1.58 -8.45
CA ARG A 17 15.70 -2.18 -9.71
C ARG A 17 14.26 -2.71 -9.61
N HIS A 18 13.89 -3.30 -8.48
CA HIS A 18 12.58 -3.86 -8.18
C HIS A 18 12.03 -3.25 -6.89
N LEU A 19 10.70 -3.24 -6.75
CA LEU A 19 10.02 -2.90 -5.50
C LEU A 19 9.30 -4.14 -4.97
N LEU A 20 9.92 -4.86 -4.05
CA LEU A 20 9.40 -6.15 -3.54
C LEU A 20 8.85 -6.06 -2.12
N ALA A 21 9.46 -5.26 -1.25
CA ALA A 21 9.15 -5.09 0.17
C ALA A 21 9.45 -3.67 0.64
N LEU A 22 9.01 -3.30 1.84
CA LEU A 22 9.37 -2.07 2.53
C LEU A 22 10.35 -2.28 3.68
N ALA A 23 10.58 -3.53 4.08
CA ALA A 23 11.42 -3.88 5.22
C ALA A 23 12.86 -3.35 5.11
N ASP A 24 13.36 -3.15 3.89
CA ASP A 24 14.72 -2.69 3.60
C ASP A 24 14.76 -1.25 3.03
N PHE A 25 13.65 -0.51 3.08
CA PHE A 25 13.61 0.88 2.64
C PHE A 25 14.36 1.80 3.60
N THR A 26 15.14 2.70 3.03
CA THR A 26 15.79 3.77 3.78
C THR A 26 14.86 4.97 3.99
N PRO A 27 15.05 5.80 5.04
CA PRO A 27 14.27 7.02 5.22
C PRO A 27 14.31 7.97 4.01
N LEU A 28 15.45 8.03 3.31
CA LEU A 28 15.58 8.86 2.11
C LEU A 28 14.72 8.35 0.94
N GLU A 29 14.59 7.04 0.77
CA GLU A 29 13.74 6.45 -0.26
C GLU A 29 12.26 6.70 0.05
N TYR A 30 11.84 6.60 1.32
CA TYR A 30 10.48 6.98 1.72
C TYR A 30 10.19 8.44 1.39
N ASP A 31 11.04 9.38 1.79
CA ASP A 31 10.84 10.82 1.54
C ASP A 31 10.89 11.14 0.04
N ALA A 32 11.72 10.45 -0.75
CA ALA A 32 11.73 10.57 -2.21
C ALA A 32 10.37 10.18 -2.81
N VAL A 33 9.77 9.06 -2.34
CA VAL A 33 8.43 8.64 -2.78
C VAL A 33 7.37 9.66 -2.37
N LEU A 34 7.40 10.15 -1.12
CA LEU A 34 6.43 11.14 -0.62
C LEU A 34 6.48 12.44 -1.41
N THR A 35 7.68 12.99 -1.64
CA THR A 35 7.88 14.23 -2.40
C THR A 35 7.44 14.09 -3.85
N THR A 36 7.80 12.98 -4.49
CA THR A 36 7.42 12.70 -5.88
C THR A 36 5.92 12.48 -6.02
N ALA A 37 5.29 11.77 -5.06
CA ALA A 37 3.85 11.57 -5.02
C ALA A 37 3.10 12.90 -4.84
N ALA A 38 3.60 13.82 -3.99
CA ALA A 38 3.04 15.17 -3.84
C ALA A 38 3.08 15.96 -5.16
N SER A 39 4.18 15.88 -5.90
CA SER A 39 4.28 16.48 -7.23
C SER A 39 3.26 15.92 -8.21
N PHE A 40 3.06 14.59 -8.22
CA PHE A 40 2.02 13.97 -9.05
C PHE A 40 0.60 14.26 -8.57
N GLN A 41 0.37 14.41 -7.26
CA GLN A 41 -0.92 14.83 -6.72
C GLN A 41 -1.31 16.22 -7.25
N ALA A 42 -0.35 17.16 -7.31
CA ALA A 42 -0.55 18.47 -7.90
C ALA A 42 -0.90 18.39 -9.40
N VAL A 43 -0.24 17.49 -10.16
CA VAL A 43 -0.61 17.21 -11.57
C VAL A 43 -2.04 16.69 -11.67
N LEU A 44 -2.44 15.75 -10.80
CA LEU A 44 -3.79 15.18 -10.81
C LEU A 44 -4.89 16.18 -10.46
N ALA A 45 -4.57 17.22 -9.69
CA ALA A 45 -5.47 18.33 -9.38
C ALA A 45 -5.60 19.33 -10.56
N GLY A 46 -4.60 19.37 -11.46
CA GLY A 46 -4.56 20.28 -12.60
C GLY A 46 -5.51 19.91 -13.73
N ARG A 47 -5.60 20.80 -14.74
CA ARG A 47 -6.41 20.58 -15.96
C ARG A 47 -5.85 19.43 -16.81
N THR A 48 -4.54 19.42 -17.05
CA THR A 48 -3.84 18.36 -17.78
C THR A 48 -3.32 17.34 -16.78
N LYS A 49 -4.05 16.22 -16.66
CA LYS A 49 -3.74 15.16 -15.68
C LYS A 49 -2.79 14.09 -16.24
N LYS A 50 -1.95 14.44 -17.21
CA LYS A 50 -1.08 13.51 -17.93
C LYS A 50 0.30 14.10 -18.12
N VAL A 51 1.34 13.29 -17.96
CA VAL A 51 2.75 13.65 -18.18
C VAL A 51 3.43 12.57 -19.03
N PRO A 52 4.34 12.91 -19.96
CA PRO A 52 4.97 11.96 -20.87
C PRO A 52 6.19 11.26 -20.25
N ALA A 53 6.15 10.99 -18.94
CA ALA A 53 7.31 10.48 -18.20
C ALA A 53 7.67 9.03 -18.53
N LEU A 54 6.70 8.21 -18.97
CA LEU A 54 6.90 6.83 -19.40
C LEU A 54 6.36 6.58 -20.81
N GLN A 55 6.43 7.59 -21.67
CA GLN A 55 6.00 7.44 -23.06
C GLN A 55 6.84 6.38 -23.77
N GLY A 56 6.17 5.45 -24.47
CA GLY A 56 6.80 4.32 -25.16
C GLY A 56 7.13 3.14 -24.27
N GLN A 57 6.86 3.19 -22.95
CA GLN A 57 7.00 2.06 -22.06
C GLN A 57 5.69 1.31 -21.86
N VAL A 58 5.79 0.02 -21.56
CA VAL A 58 4.67 -0.88 -21.32
C VAL A 58 4.67 -1.35 -19.87
N VAL A 59 3.54 -1.12 -19.18
CA VAL A 59 3.28 -1.60 -17.81
C VAL A 59 2.29 -2.76 -17.87
N ALA A 60 2.70 -3.96 -17.49
CA ALA A 60 1.83 -5.13 -17.45
C ALA A 60 1.34 -5.40 -16.02
N ASN A 61 0.02 -5.37 -15.82
CA ASN A 61 -0.65 -5.65 -14.55
C ASN A 61 -1.02 -7.14 -14.48
N LEU A 62 -0.20 -7.95 -13.81
CA LEU A 62 -0.35 -9.39 -13.65
C LEU A 62 -1.00 -9.69 -12.29
N PHE A 63 -2.32 -9.62 -12.24
CA PHE A 63 -3.12 -9.83 -11.03
C PHE A 63 -3.71 -11.25 -11.03
N PHE A 64 -3.11 -12.14 -10.26
CA PHE A 64 -3.54 -13.53 -10.10
C PHE A 64 -4.62 -13.71 -9.02
N GLU A 65 -4.94 -12.66 -8.27
CA GLU A 65 -6.07 -12.60 -7.35
C GLU A 65 -6.94 -11.35 -7.60
N PRO A 66 -8.24 -11.39 -7.28
CA PRO A 66 -9.13 -10.24 -7.49
C PRO A 66 -8.68 -8.99 -6.73
N SER A 67 -8.63 -7.85 -7.42
CA SER A 67 -8.38 -6.54 -6.80
C SER A 67 -8.81 -5.41 -7.72
N THR A 68 -9.98 -4.85 -7.49
CA THR A 68 -10.50 -3.74 -8.30
C THR A 68 -9.68 -2.47 -8.07
N ARG A 69 -9.55 -2.02 -6.82
CA ARG A 69 -8.87 -0.77 -6.48
C ARG A 69 -7.41 -0.74 -6.91
N THR A 70 -6.64 -1.76 -6.54
CA THR A 70 -5.20 -1.78 -6.82
C THR A 70 -4.95 -1.85 -8.33
N ARG A 71 -5.63 -2.76 -9.06
CA ARG A 71 -5.47 -2.89 -10.51
C ARG A 71 -5.84 -1.60 -11.24
N SER A 72 -7.05 -1.05 -10.99
CA SER A 72 -7.52 0.15 -11.67
C SER A 72 -6.64 1.37 -11.38
N SER A 73 -6.09 1.49 -10.16
CA SER A 73 -5.21 2.60 -9.85
C SER A 73 -3.82 2.47 -10.48
N PHE A 74 -3.27 1.27 -10.66
CA PHE A 74 -2.05 1.06 -11.45
C PHE A 74 -2.29 1.34 -12.94
N GLU A 75 -3.38 0.86 -13.48
CA GLU A 75 -3.76 1.14 -14.86
C GLU A 75 -3.90 2.66 -15.09
N LEU A 76 -4.59 3.35 -14.17
CA LEU A 76 -4.73 4.80 -14.22
C LEU A 76 -3.37 5.50 -14.08
N ALA A 77 -2.51 5.09 -13.16
CA ALA A 77 -1.18 5.65 -12.96
C ALA A 77 -0.31 5.52 -14.20
N ALA A 78 -0.26 4.34 -14.83
CA ALA A 78 0.46 4.10 -16.09
C ALA A 78 -0.04 5.03 -17.19
N LYS A 79 -1.36 5.13 -17.40
CA LYS A 79 -1.98 6.01 -18.39
C LYS A 79 -1.69 7.50 -18.12
N ARG A 80 -1.60 7.91 -16.84
CA ARG A 80 -1.25 9.30 -16.47
C ARG A 80 0.22 9.63 -16.75
N LEU A 81 1.09 8.62 -16.72
CA LEU A 81 2.49 8.74 -17.10
C LEU A 81 2.75 8.54 -18.61
N SER A 82 1.71 8.37 -19.41
CA SER A 82 1.75 8.11 -20.86
C SER A 82 2.37 6.76 -21.24
N ALA A 83 2.39 5.80 -20.32
CA ALA A 83 2.73 4.41 -20.62
C ALA A 83 1.55 3.65 -21.22
N ASP A 84 1.85 2.64 -22.04
CA ASP A 84 0.87 1.63 -22.44
C ASP A 84 0.61 0.67 -21.28
N SER A 85 -0.62 0.17 -21.17
CA SER A 85 -1.03 -0.69 -20.06
C SER A 85 -1.63 -1.98 -20.58
N LEU A 86 -1.04 -3.11 -20.19
CA LEU A 86 -1.56 -4.46 -20.42
C LEU A 86 -2.15 -5.02 -19.12
N ASN A 87 -3.34 -5.61 -19.21
CA ASN A 87 -4.01 -6.22 -18.06
C ASN A 87 -4.17 -7.72 -18.27
N PHE A 88 -3.64 -8.51 -17.36
CA PHE A 88 -3.81 -9.94 -17.32
C PHE A 88 -5.15 -10.33 -16.68
N ALA A 89 -5.85 -11.28 -17.31
CA ALA A 89 -7.11 -11.83 -16.84
C ALA A 89 -6.96 -13.34 -16.56
N PRO A 90 -6.76 -13.77 -15.28
CA PRO A 90 -6.45 -15.13 -14.93
C PRO A 90 -7.48 -16.16 -15.44
N GLY A 91 -8.78 -15.84 -15.33
CA GLY A 91 -9.88 -16.75 -15.69
C GLY A 91 -9.98 -17.07 -17.18
N SER A 92 -9.37 -16.28 -18.07
CA SER A 92 -9.34 -16.48 -19.52
C SER A 92 -7.92 -16.66 -20.07
N SER A 93 -6.95 -16.92 -19.20
CA SER A 93 -5.53 -17.02 -19.57
C SER A 93 -5.07 -18.46 -19.80
N SER A 94 -3.85 -18.59 -20.35
CA SER A 94 -3.17 -19.89 -20.55
C SER A 94 -2.83 -20.63 -19.25
N LEU A 95 -2.95 -19.99 -18.09
CA LEU A 95 -2.85 -20.67 -16.78
C LEU A 95 -3.83 -21.83 -16.65
N THR A 96 -5.04 -21.68 -17.22
CA THR A 96 -6.04 -22.78 -17.24
C THR A 96 -5.60 -23.98 -18.07
N LYS A 97 -4.55 -23.80 -18.90
CA LYS A 97 -3.94 -24.84 -19.74
C LYS A 97 -2.63 -25.37 -19.16
N GLY A 98 -2.24 -24.96 -17.93
CA GLY A 98 -1.03 -25.43 -17.26
C GLY A 98 0.21 -24.54 -17.50
N GLU A 99 0.08 -23.33 -18.08
CA GLU A 99 1.19 -22.37 -18.16
C GLU A 99 1.65 -21.97 -16.77
N THR A 100 2.97 -21.88 -16.55
CA THR A 100 3.51 -21.44 -15.26
C THR A 100 3.46 -19.92 -15.12
N ILE A 101 3.49 -19.43 -13.89
CA ILE A 101 3.56 -17.98 -13.60
C ILE A 101 4.82 -17.35 -14.22
N LEU A 102 5.94 -18.07 -14.21
CA LEU A 102 7.19 -17.60 -14.81
C LEU A 102 7.07 -17.53 -16.35
N ASP A 103 6.41 -18.48 -16.99
CA ASP A 103 6.19 -18.44 -18.43
C ASP A 103 5.25 -17.30 -18.83
N THR A 104 4.22 -17.04 -18.00
CA THR A 104 3.37 -15.87 -18.17
C THR A 104 4.20 -14.57 -18.10
N ALA A 105 5.10 -14.43 -17.12
CA ALA A 105 5.97 -13.26 -17.01
C ALA A 105 6.89 -13.09 -18.25
N LYS A 106 7.48 -14.20 -18.75
CA LYS A 106 8.29 -14.21 -19.96
C LYS A 106 7.50 -13.81 -21.20
N THR A 107 6.25 -14.27 -21.29
CA THR A 107 5.35 -13.88 -22.40
C THR A 107 5.11 -12.39 -22.44
N TYR A 108 4.82 -11.75 -21.29
CA TYR A 108 4.66 -10.30 -21.23
C TYR A 108 5.96 -9.54 -21.49
N TRP A 109 7.10 -10.06 -21.05
CA TRP A 109 8.40 -9.51 -21.43
C TRP A 109 8.61 -9.57 -22.95
N ALA A 110 8.34 -10.72 -23.58
CA ALA A 110 8.45 -10.87 -25.05
C ALA A 110 7.49 -9.94 -25.84
N MET A 111 6.37 -9.53 -25.21
CA MET A 111 5.46 -8.50 -25.74
C MET A 111 5.98 -7.07 -25.52
N GLY A 112 7.15 -6.87 -24.93
CA GLY A 112 7.77 -5.56 -24.72
C GLY A 112 7.44 -4.93 -23.37
N ALA A 113 6.92 -5.66 -22.38
CA ALA A 113 6.68 -5.10 -21.07
C ALA A 113 8.00 -4.69 -20.39
N ASN A 114 8.05 -3.45 -19.90
CA ASN A 114 9.19 -2.88 -19.17
C ASN A 114 9.02 -3.02 -17.65
N ILE A 115 7.76 -2.96 -17.17
CA ILE A 115 7.42 -3.08 -15.75
C ILE A 115 6.32 -4.13 -15.59
N LEU A 116 6.54 -5.10 -14.69
CA LEU A 116 5.54 -6.09 -14.28
C LEU A 116 5.02 -5.74 -12.88
N VAL A 117 3.74 -5.43 -12.78
CA VAL A 117 3.03 -5.19 -11.51
C VAL A 117 2.36 -6.51 -11.10
N ILE A 118 2.89 -7.15 -10.07
CA ILE A 118 2.51 -8.51 -9.68
C ILE A 118 1.65 -8.49 -8.42
N ARG A 119 0.50 -9.15 -8.46
CA ARG A 119 -0.31 -9.46 -7.28
C ARG A 119 -0.66 -10.94 -7.24
N HIS A 120 -0.32 -11.61 -6.13
CA HIS A 120 -0.48 -13.05 -5.99
C HIS A 120 -0.96 -13.46 -4.60
N GLN A 121 -1.67 -14.59 -4.49
CA GLN A 121 -2.12 -15.15 -3.20
C GLN A 121 -0.99 -15.82 -2.40
N GLN A 122 0.09 -16.22 -3.05
CA GLN A 122 1.27 -16.83 -2.42
C GLN A 122 2.35 -15.79 -2.22
N ALA A 123 2.94 -15.77 -1.02
CA ALA A 123 4.09 -14.93 -0.68
C ALA A 123 5.34 -15.31 -1.50
N GLY A 124 6.16 -14.31 -1.84
CA GLY A 124 7.44 -14.50 -2.53
C GLY A 124 7.36 -14.59 -4.06
N VAL A 125 6.16 -14.73 -4.66
CA VAL A 125 6.00 -14.83 -6.12
C VAL A 125 6.57 -13.61 -6.88
N PRO A 126 6.36 -12.35 -6.46
CA PRO A 126 7.01 -11.20 -7.11
C PRO A 126 8.53 -11.29 -7.08
N GLY A 127 9.10 -11.76 -5.96
CA GLY A 127 10.54 -11.98 -5.82
C GLY A 127 11.08 -13.05 -6.76
N ALA A 128 10.38 -14.18 -6.89
CA ALA A 128 10.76 -15.24 -7.82
C ALA A 128 10.74 -14.77 -9.28
N ILE A 129 9.72 -13.96 -9.66
CA ILE A 129 9.67 -13.36 -11.00
C ILE A 129 10.81 -12.36 -11.19
N ALA A 130 11.11 -11.51 -10.20
CA ALA A 130 12.21 -10.56 -10.27
C ALA A 130 13.55 -11.27 -10.49
N ALA A 131 13.84 -12.30 -9.70
CA ALA A 131 15.06 -13.11 -9.83
C ALA A 131 15.18 -13.78 -11.21
N GLU A 132 14.08 -14.29 -11.77
CA GLU A 132 14.09 -14.88 -13.12
C GLU A 132 14.31 -13.81 -14.20
N MET A 133 13.71 -12.63 -14.08
CA MET A 133 13.92 -11.51 -15.03
C MET A 133 15.38 -11.03 -14.99
N ASP A 134 16.00 -11.00 -13.81
CA ASP A 134 17.40 -10.67 -13.63
C ASP A 134 18.33 -11.72 -14.24
N ARG A 135 18.06 -13.02 -13.97
CA ARG A 135 18.81 -14.14 -14.54
C ARG A 135 18.83 -14.12 -16.07
N LEU A 136 17.71 -13.67 -16.68
CA LEU A 136 17.59 -13.57 -18.13
C LEU A 136 18.18 -12.27 -18.71
N GLY A 137 18.67 -11.34 -17.88
CA GLY A 137 19.15 -10.04 -18.35
C GLY A 137 18.08 -9.20 -19.05
N SER A 138 16.80 -9.41 -18.70
CA SER A 138 15.64 -8.87 -19.44
C SER A 138 15.49 -7.35 -19.40
N GLY A 139 16.11 -6.68 -18.42
CA GLY A 139 15.88 -5.25 -18.15
C GLY A 139 14.53 -4.93 -17.48
N VAL A 140 13.61 -5.90 -17.39
CA VAL A 140 12.29 -5.75 -16.79
C VAL A 140 12.37 -5.45 -15.29
N ARG A 141 11.52 -4.54 -14.82
CA ARG A 141 11.37 -4.21 -13.39
C ARG A 141 10.11 -4.85 -12.83
N VAL A 142 10.17 -5.31 -11.59
CA VAL A 142 9.05 -5.95 -10.91
C VAL A 142 8.60 -5.09 -9.73
N LEU A 143 7.27 -4.91 -9.62
CA LEU A 143 6.60 -4.21 -8.53
C LEU A 143 5.60 -5.13 -7.85
N ASN A 144 5.77 -5.32 -6.54
CA ASN A 144 4.85 -6.09 -5.71
C ASN A 144 3.58 -5.28 -5.39
N ALA A 145 2.44 -5.70 -5.93
CA ALA A 145 1.10 -5.15 -5.67
C ALA A 145 0.33 -5.96 -4.62
N GLY A 146 1.03 -6.74 -3.83
CA GLY A 146 0.53 -7.55 -2.73
C GLY A 146 0.69 -9.04 -2.97
N ASP A 147 1.45 -9.72 -2.10
CA ASP A 147 1.72 -11.14 -2.17
C ASP A 147 1.42 -11.86 -0.84
N GLY A 148 0.52 -12.81 -0.89
CA GLY A 148 0.14 -13.64 0.26
C GLY A 148 -0.15 -12.85 1.53
N GLN A 149 0.50 -13.27 2.61
CA GLN A 149 0.55 -12.56 3.88
C GLN A 149 1.86 -11.78 4.08
N HIS A 150 2.72 -11.70 3.05
CA HIS A 150 4.03 -11.06 3.14
C HIS A 150 3.90 -9.53 3.18
N GLU A 151 3.77 -8.87 2.04
CA GLU A 151 3.67 -7.41 1.98
C GLU A 151 2.73 -6.88 0.90
N HIS A 152 2.32 -5.63 1.05
CA HIS A 152 1.69 -4.81 0.03
C HIS A 152 2.37 -3.43 0.03
N PRO A 153 3.60 -3.31 -0.52
CA PRO A 153 4.45 -2.12 -0.37
C PRO A 153 3.73 -0.83 -0.78
N THR A 154 3.02 -0.87 -1.90
CA THR A 154 2.31 0.32 -2.41
C THR A 154 1.13 0.75 -1.55
N GLN A 155 0.58 -0.16 -0.72
CA GLN A 155 -0.43 0.20 0.27
C GLN A 155 0.21 0.88 1.48
N GLY A 156 1.30 0.32 2.02
CA GLY A 156 2.03 0.98 3.11
C GLY A 156 2.50 2.39 2.72
N LEU A 157 3.00 2.57 1.50
CA LEU A 157 3.44 3.88 1.00
C LEU A 157 2.29 4.87 0.80
N LEU A 158 1.13 4.43 0.28
CA LEU A 158 -0.01 5.33 0.14
C LEU A 158 -0.66 5.68 1.48
N ASP A 159 -0.64 4.77 2.44
CA ASP A 159 -1.10 5.03 3.80
C ASP A 159 -0.19 6.06 4.48
N LEU A 160 1.13 5.86 4.39
CA LEU A 160 2.15 6.82 4.86
C LEU A 160 1.96 8.21 4.22
N PHE A 161 1.80 8.26 2.89
CA PHE A 161 1.56 9.52 2.16
C PHE A 161 0.27 10.20 2.60
N THR A 162 -0.81 9.44 2.80
CA THR A 162 -2.10 9.97 3.26
C THR A 162 -1.99 10.56 4.66
N LEU A 163 -1.29 9.89 5.57
CA LEU A 163 -1.03 10.38 6.92
C LEU A 163 -0.23 11.69 6.88
N CYS A 164 0.89 11.71 6.16
CA CYS A 164 1.74 12.90 6.05
C CYS A 164 1.00 14.08 5.42
N THR A 165 0.24 13.87 4.34
CA THR A 165 -0.53 14.94 3.68
C THR A 165 -1.71 15.42 4.50
N SER A 166 -2.23 14.63 5.43
CA SER A 166 -3.27 15.08 6.37
C SER A 166 -2.73 16.06 7.41
N ILE A 167 -1.42 16.05 7.67
CA ILE A 167 -0.73 16.96 8.60
C ILE A 167 -0.19 18.18 7.85
N ASP A 168 0.59 17.94 6.79
CA ASP A 168 1.16 19.00 5.95
C ASP A 168 0.96 18.62 4.45
N PRO A 169 -0.10 19.14 3.81
CA PRO A 169 -0.38 18.85 2.41
C PRO A 169 0.68 19.36 1.43
N GLN A 170 1.45 20.38 1.82
CA GLN A 170 2.42 21.03 0.94
C GLN A 170 3.80 20.39 0.99
N ASN A 171 4.15 19.79 2.13
CA ASN A 171 5.47 19.21 2.34
C ASN A 171 5.39 17.87 3.12
N PRO A 172 4.78 16.84 2.53
CA PRO A 172 4.67 15.53 3.17
C PRO A 172 6.05 14.88 3.30
N ARG A 173 6.42 14.52 4.53
CA ARG A 173 7.68 13.85 4.88
C ARG A 173 7.51 12.95 6.09
N MET A 174 8.33 11.93 6.21
CA MET A 174 8.25 10.96 7.30
C MET A 174 8.31 11.60 8.69
N ALA A 175 9.16 12.61 8.86
CA ALA A 175 9.37 13.31 10.14
C ALA A 175 8.07 13.89 10.77
N LEU A 176 7.01 14.10 9.97
CA LEU A 176 5.70 14.54 10.47
C LEU A 176 5.01 13.51 11.36
N LEU A 177 5.40 12.23 11.25
CA LEU A 177 4.82 11.14 12.05
C LEU A 177 5.64 10.79 13.29
N ALA A 178 6.81 11.42 13.50
CA ALA A 178 7.64 11.16 14.67
C ALA A 178 6.85 11.43 15.98
N GLY A 179 6.76 10.40 16.84
CA GLY A 179 6.02 10.43 18.09
C GLY A 179 4.48 10.47 17.95
N LYS A 180 3.92 10.40 16.74
CA LYS A 180 2.48 10.28 16.53
C LYS A 180 2.00 8.89 16.92
N LYS A 181 0.99 8.83 17.77
CA LYS A 181 0.38 7.58 18.18
C LYS A 181 -0.58 7.07 17.11
N ILE A 182 -0.29 5.89 16.56
CA ILE A 182 -1.07 5.27 15.49
C ILE A 182 -1.56 3.90 15.95
N ALA A 183 -2.88 3.72 16.04
CA ALA A 183 -3.49 2.44 16.36
C ALA A 183 -3.86 1.69 15.08
N ILE A 184 -3.35 0.46 14.87
CA ILE A 184 -3.78 -0.46 13.81
C ILE A 184 -4.66 -1.54 14.43
N VAL A 185 -5.93 -1.58 14.03
CA VAL A 185 -6.99 -2.38 14.66
C VAL A 185 -7.46 -3.48 13.73
N GLY A 186 -7.43 -4.73 14.20
CA GLY A 186 -8.14 -5.81 13.52
C GLY A 186 -7.37 -7.10 13.30
N ASP A 187 -7.48 -7.66 12.11
CA ASP A 187 -6.81 -8.89 11.71
C ASP A 187 -5.36 -8.61 11.31
N ILE A 188 -4.48 -8.53 12.31
CA ILE A 188 -3.05 -8.26 12.11
C ILE A 188 -2.36 -9.49 11.49
N LEU A 189 -2.74 -10.69 11.93
CA LEU A 189 -2.10 -11.95 11.53
C LEU A 189 -2.12 -12.17 10.01
N HIS A 190 -3.27 -11.98 9.37
CA HIS A 190 -3.43 -12.25 7.94
C HIS A 190 -3.21 -11.01 7.06
N SER A 191 -2.95 -9.84 7.67
CA SER A 191 -2.88 -8.57 6.94
C SER A 191 -1.47 -8.26 6.44
N ARG A 192 -1.25 -8.45 5.14
CA ARG A 192 -0.05 -7.92 4.46
C ARG A 192 0.04 -6.39 4.51
N VAL A 193 -1.11 -5.70 4.68
CA VAL A 193 -1.15 -4.24 4.85
C VAL A 193 -0.60 -3.85 6.21
N ALA A 194 -0.96 -4.57 7.27
CA ALA A 194 -0.39 -4.34 8.61
C ALA A 194 1.14 -4.47 8.57
N ARG A 195 1.67 -5.51 7.90
CA ARG A 195 3.13 -5.71 7.78
C ARG A 195 3.83 -4.57 7.05
N SER A 196 3.30 -4.14 5.90
CA SER A 196 3.90 -3.00 5.18
C SER A 196 3.82 -1.70 5.97
N ASN A 197 2.73 -1.46 6.71
CA ASN A 197 2.61 -0.30 7.59
C ASN A 197 3.53 -0.40 8.82
N LEU A 198 3.78 -1.60 9.31
CA LEU A 198 4.74 -1.82 10.39
C LEU A 198 6.11 -1.27 10.01
N TRP A 199 6.62 -1.59 8.82
CA TRP A 199 7.90 -1.09 8.33
C TRP A 199 7.89 0.42 8.09
N SER A 200 6.91 0.94 7.36
CA SER A 200 6.86 2.35 6.98
C SER A 200 6.65 3.28 8.19
N LEU A 201 5.77 2.92 9.12
CA LEU A 201 5.41 3.77 10.26
C LEU A 201 6.47 3.73 11.35
N THR A 202 7.09 2.57 11.61
CA THR A 202 8.22 2.51 12.55
C THR A 202 9.45 3.23 12.00
N ALA A 203 9.73 3.13 10.69
CA ALA A 203 10.78 3.92 10.06
C ALA A 203 10.53 5.44 10.14
N ALA A 204 9.25 5.86 10.17
CA ALA A 204 8.85 7.25 10.37
C ALA A 204 8.93 7.72 11.84
N GLY A 205 9.28 6.84 12.77
CA GLY A 205 9.35 7.16 14.20
C GLY A 205 7.98 7.31 14.88
N ALA A 206 6.92 6.75 14.29
CA ALA A 206 5.60 6.74 14.90
C ALA A 206 5.54 5.80 16.12
N ASP A 207 4.74 6.17 17.12
CA ASP A 207 4.39 5.31 18.25
C ASP A 207 3.26 4.35 17.83
N LEU A 208 3.63 3.12 17.47
CA LEU A 208 2.74 2.19 16.80
C LEU A 208 2.11 1.19 17.77
N HIS A 209 0.78 1.19 17.81
CA HIS A 209 -0.04 0.32 18.64
C HIS A 209 -0.84 -0.66 17.77
N LEU A 210 -0.55 -1.95 17.90
CA LEU A 210 -1.32 -3.01 17.23
C LEU A 210 -2.37 -3.54 18.19
N VAL A 211 -3.63 -3.64 17.74
CA VAL A 211 -4.70 -4.14 18.60
C VAL A 211 -5.65 -5.08 17.84
N GLY A 212 -6.00 -6.18 18.48
CA GLY A 212 -6.90 -7.18 17.93
C GLY A 212 -7.13 -8.37 18.85
N PRO A 213 -8.01 -9.30 18.47
CA PRO A 213 -8.21 -10.55 19.21
C PRO A 213 -6.88 -11.30 19.37
N PRO A 214 -6.67 -11.99 20.52
CA PRO A 214 -5.45 -12.78 20.72
C PRO A 214 -5.17 -13.80 19.60
N THR A 215 -6.22 -14.34 19.00
CA THR A 215 -6.14 -15.26 17.85
C THR A 215 -5.67 -14.59 16.55
N LEU A 216 -5.78 -13.27 16.45
CA LEU A 216 -5.43 -12.46 15.26
C LEU A 216 -4.26 -11.49 15.50
N LEU A 217 -3.71 -11.48 16.73
CA LEU A 217 -2.55 -10.67 17.11
C LEU A 217 -1.56 -11.51 17.91
N PRO A 218 -0.75 -12.35 17.27
CA PRO A 218 0.29 -13.12 17.92
C PRO A 218 1.37 -12.23 18.58
N PRO A 219 1.88 -12.59 19.80
CA PRO A 219 2.89 -11.79 20.50
C PRO A 219 4.21 -11.64 19.71
N GLN A 220 4.48 -12.52 18.76
CA GLN A 220 5.66 -12.47 17.90
C GLN A 220 5.77 -11.17 17.07
N PHE A 221 4.67 -10.45 16.87
CA PHE A 221 4.73 -9.15 16.18
C PHE A 221 5.61 -8.12 16.89
N ALA A 222 5.73 -8.20 18.21
CA ALA A 222 6.65 -7.35 18.98
C ALA A 222 8.14 -7.62 18.70
N GLN A 223 8.48 -8.74 18.04
CA GLN A 223 9.86 -9.06 17.66
C GLN A 223 10.21 -8.50 16.26
N LEU A 224 9.22 -8.10 15.47
CA LEU A 224 9.45 -7.60 14.11
C LEU A 224 9.84 -6.12 14.07
N ALA A 225 9.29 -5.33 14.99
CA ALA A 225 9.54 -3.90 15.09
C ALA A 225 9.18 -3.38 16.50
N PRO A 226 9.63 -2.17 16.91
CA PRO A 226 9.24 -1.55 18.16
C PRO A 226 7.77 -1.13 18.10
N VAL A 227 6.88 -2.01 18.59
CA VAL A 227 5.43 -1.83 18.61
C VAL A 227 4.82 -2.24 19.93
N HIS A 228 3.71 -1.61 20.30
CA HIS A 228 2.90 -1.98 21.46
C HIS A 228 1.76 -2.90 21.02
N LEU A 229 1.61 -4.03 21.73
CA LEU A 229 0.53 -4.99 21.45
C LEU A 229 -0.57 -4.85 22.48
N HIS A 230 -1.82 -4.83 22.01
CA HIS A 230 -3.01 -4.73 22.86
C HIS A 230 -4.08 -5.74 22.42
N TRP A 231 -4.72 -6.38 23.38
CA TRP A 231 -5.89 -7.25 23.14
C TRP A 231 -7.21 -6.56 23.51
N GLU A 232 -7.12 -5.30 23.98
CA GLU A 232 -8.24 -4.41 24.29
C GLU A 232 -8.03 -3.07 23.57
N LEU A 233 -9.14 -2.44 23.12
CA LEU A 233 -9.09 -1.19 22.36
C LEU A 233 -8.62 0.00 23.19
N GLY A 234 -9.08 0.11 24.45
CA GLY A 234 -8.88 1.29 25.29
C GLY A 234 -7.46 1.82 25.30
N PRO A 235 -6.45 1.01 25.72
CA PRO A 235 -5.06 1.46 25.78
C PRO A 235 -4.46 1.89 24.43
N ALA A 236 -4.92 1.28 23.32
CA ALA A 236 -4.44 1.62 21.98
C ALA A 236 -5.07 2.91 21.46
N LEU A 237 -6.34 3.18 21.79
CA LEU A 237 -7.07 4.36 21.31
C LEU A 237 -6.81 5.61 22.16
N ASP A 238 -6.48 5.45 23.44
CA ASP A 238 -6.24 6.58 24.35
C ASP A 238 -5.15 7.51 23.79
N GLY A 239 -5.55 8.75 23.46
CA GLY A 239 -4.67 9.76 22.85
C GLY A 239 -4.17 9.45 21.43
N ALA A 240 -4.73 8.46 20.71
CA ALA A 240 -4.29 8.13 19.36
C ALA A 240 -4.55 9.28 18.37
N ASP A 241 -3.53 9.68 17.62
CA ASP A 241 -3.64 10.67 16.54
C ASP A 241 -4.33 10.06 15.29
N PHE A 242 -4.09 8.77 15.03
CA PHE A 242 -4.63 8.05 13.89
C PHE A 242 -5.11 6.66 14.27
N VAL A 243 -6.21 6.22 13.65
CA VAL A 243 -6.74 4.87 13.81
C VAL A 243 -6.89 4.23 12.43
N MET A 244 -6.13 3.18 12.15
CA MET A 244 -6.23 2.37 10.95
C MET A 244 -6.98 1.08 11.27
N THR A 245 -8.14 0.88 10.66
CA THR A 245 -8.87 -0.38 10.79
C THR A 245 -8.51 -1.32 9.64
N LEU A 246 -8.46 -2.60 9.92
CA LEU A 246 -8.15 -3.65 8.93
C LEU A 246 -9.39 -4.47 8.62
N ARG A 247 -9.52 -4.89 7.38
CA ARG A 247 -10.57 -5.81 6.97
C ARG A 247 -10.34 -7.19 7.62
N LEU A 248 -11.38 -7.79 8.16
CA LEU A 248 -11.37 -9.20 8.53
C LEU A 248 -11.31 -10.09 7.29
N GLN A 249 -10.23 -10.83 7.14
CA GLN A 249 -9.94 -11.64 5.93
C GLN A 249 -10.46 -13.06 6.10
N LYS A 250 -11.79 -13.23 6.17
CA LYS A 250 -12.44 -14.54 6.36
C LYS A 250 -11.98 -15.60 5.36
N GLU A 251 -11.71 -15.19 4.13
CA GLU A 251 -11.21 -16.05 3.07
C GLU A 251 -9.79 -16.61 3.32
N ARG A 252 -9.08 -16.08 4.30
CA ARG A 252 -7.73 -16.53 4.71
C ARG A 252 -7.71 -17.23 6.06
N MET A 253 -8.83 -17.22 6.77
CA MET A 253 -8.95 -17.92 8.04
C MET A 253 -9.26 -19.40 7.76
N SER A 254 -8.35 -20.30 8.15
CA SER A 254 -8.53 -21.73 8.04
C SER A 254 -9.41 -22.31 9.16
N ASP A 255 -9.53 -21.57 10.29
CA ASP A 255 -10.21 -22.01 11.52
C ASP A 255 -11.19 -20.95 12.02
N ASN A 256 -12.01 -21.32 12.99
CA ASN A 256 -12.91 -20.41 13.71
C ASN A 256 -12.13 -19.50 14.68
N LEU A 257 -11.31 -18.60 14.15
CA LEU A 257 -10.49 -17.67 14.93
C LEU A 257 -11.30 -16.57 15.63
N LEU A 258 -12.56 -16.45 15.29
CA LEU A 258 -13.50 -15.47 15.85
C LEU A 258 -14.82 -16.15 16.20
N PRO A 259 -15.40 -15.87 17.39
CA PRO A 259 -16.70 -16.42 17.78
C PRO A 259 -17.84 -15.95 16.85
N SER A 260 -17.89 -14.65 16.55
CA SER A 260 -18.85 -14.06 15.62
C SER A 260 -18.41 -12.65 15.17
N LEU A 261 -18.97 -12.17 14.04
CA LEU A 261 -18.77 -10.77 13.62
C LEU A 261 -19.40 -9.76 14.57
N ARG A 262 -20.50 -10.14 15.24
CA ARG A 262 -21.17 -9.29 16.22
C ARG A 262 -20.27 -9.07 17.43
N GLU A 263 -19.65 -10.13 17.96
CA GLU A 263 -18.72 -10.02 19.07
C GLU A 263 -17.47 -9.25 18.68
N TYR A 264 -16.95 -9.49 17.47
CA TYR A 264 -15.84 -8.71 16.94
C TYR A 264 -16.17 -7.21 16.92
N HIS A 265 -17.33 -6.83 16.36
CA HIS A 265 -17.78 -5.44 16.35
C HIS A 265 -17.92 -4.87 17.76
N GLN A 266 -18.51 -5.63 18.68
CA GLN A 266 -18.68 -5.22 20.07
C GLN A 266 -17.35 -5.00 20.81
N ARG A 267 -16.27 -5.67 20.43
CA ARG A 267 -14.95 -5.54 21.08
C ARG A 267 -14.00 -4.63 20.33
N TYR A 268 -13.98 -4.70 19.01
CA TYR A 268 -12.94 -4.08 18.15
C TYR A 268 -13.48 -3.16 17.05
N GLY A 269 -14.79 -3.12 16.80
CA GLY A 269 -15.36 -2.22 15.80
C GLY A 269 -15.16 -0.76 16.19
N ILE A 270 -14.69 0.07 15.29
CA ILE A 270 -14.48 1.50 15.53
C ILE A 270 -15.77 2.26 15.27
N THR A 271 -16.21 3.02 16.28
CA THR A 271 -17.40 3.87 16.27
C THR A 271 -17.03 5.28 16.73
N ARG A 272 -17.89 6.24 16.48
CA ARG A 272 -17.69 7.63 16.90
C ARG A 272 -17.48 7.76 18.41
N ASP A 273 -18.22 7.01 19.20
CA ASP A 273 -18.10 7.04 20.68
C ASP A 273 -16.73 6.55 21.15
N ARG A 274 -16.19 5.54 20.48
CA ARG A 274 -14.86 5.00 20.80
C ARG A 274 -13.71 5.94 20.44
N LEU A 275 -13.93 6.85 19.50
CA LEU A 275 -12.94 7.86 19.14
C LEU A 275 -12.85 9.02 20.17
N GLN A 276 -13.78 9.12 21.12
CA GLN A 276 -13.78 10.21 22.12
C GLN A 276 -12.56 10.17 23.06
N VAL A 277 -11.91 9.03 23.21
CA VAL A 277 -10.67 8.89 24.01
C VAL A 277 -9.40 9.18 23.20
N CYS A 278 -9.54 9.30 21.89
CA CYS A 278 -8.42 9.63 20.99
C CYS A 278 -8.06 11.12 21.06
N ALA A 279 -6.98 11.50 20.38
CA ALA A 279 -6.62 12.90 20.21
C ALA A 279 -7.76 13.71 19.53
N PRO A 280 -7.93 15.01 19.84
CA PRO A 280 -9.05 15.82 19.35
C PRO A 280 -9.23 15.86 17.82
N ASN A 281 -8.11 15.70 17.08
CA ASN A 281 -8.09 15.73 15.61
C ASN A 281 -7.87 14.34 15.01
N VAL A 282 -8.24 13.28 15.71
CA VAL A 282 -8.07 11.90 15.24
C VAL A 282 -8.63 11.70 13.85
N LYS A 283 -7.90 10.94 13.02
CA LYS A 283 -8.36 10.54 11.69
C LYS A 283 -8.39 9.02 11.58
N VAL A 284 -9.33 8.54 10.77
CA VAL A 284 -9.55 7.09 10.56
C VAL A 284 -9.21 6.70 9.15
N LEU A 285 -8.48 5.58 9.01
CA LEU A 285 -8.07 4.98 7.75
C LEU A 285 -8.60 3.54 7.64
N HIS A 286 -8.76 3.08 6.40
CA HIS A 286 -9.05 1.68 6.09
C HIS A 286 -8.57 1.35 4.67
N PRO A 287 -7.76 0.30 4.44
CA PRO A 287 -7.23 -0.01 3.10
C PRO A 287 -8.28 -0.52 2.11
N GLY A 288 -9.49 -0.80 2.62
CA GLY A 288 -10.63 -1.32 1.84
C GLY A 288 -10.44 -2.75 1.28
N PRO A 289 -11.55 -3.41 0.91
CA PRO A 289 -12.94 -3.00 1.10
C PRO A 289 -13.34 -3.05 2.59
N VAL A 290 -14.24 -2.15 3.00
CA VAL A 290 -14.75 -2.10 4.38
C VAL A 290 -15.96 -3.03 4.52
N ASN A 291 -15.98 -3.87 5.55
CA ASN A 291 -17.21 -4.53 5.99
C ASN A 291 -17.94 -3.56 6.92
N ARG A 292 -18.88 -2.77 6.35
CA ARG A 292 -19.63 -1.74 7.08
C ARG A 292 -20.35 -2.34 8.30
N GLY A 293 -20.23 -1.67 9.45
CA GLY A 293 -20.81 -2.15 10.70
C GLY A 293 -20.08 -3.34 11.34
N VAL A 294 -18.92 -3.71 10.83
CA VAL A 294 -18.04 -4.73 11.43
C VAL A 294 -16.76 -4.10 11.96
N GLU A 295 -15.82 -3.70 11.08
CA GLU A 295 -14.58 -3.05 11.49
C GLU A 295 -14.78 -1.56 11.79
N LEU A 296 -15.69 -0.92 11.04
CA LEU A 296 -15.95 0.51 11.09
C LEU A 296 -17.44 0.78 10.93
N SER A 297 -17.98 1.68 11.72
CA SER A 297 -19.38 2.11 11.59
C SER A 297 -19.58 2.90 10.29
N SER A 298 -20.78 2.81 9.70
CA SER A 298 -21.07 3.42 8.41
C SER A 298 -21.04 4.95 8.43
N ASP A 299 -21.53 5.55 9.50
CA ASP A 299 -21.53 7.00 9.72
C ASP A 299 -20.10 7.56 9.81
N LEU A 300 -19.20 6.82 10.44
CA LEU A 300 -17.81 7.21 10.58
C LEU A 300 -17.04 7.03 9.25
N MET A 301 -17.32 5.95 8.51
CA MET A 301 -16.71 5.71 7.21
C MET A 301 -16.98 6.85 6.21
N ASP A 302 -18.19 7.39 6.24
CA ASP A 302 -18.64 8.42 5.32
C ASP A 302 -18.46 9.86 5.87
N ASP A 303 -17.86 10.03 7.05
CA ASP A 303 -17.58 11.31 7.67
C ASP A 303 -16.41 12.03 6.98
N PRO A 304 -16.62 13.20 6.34
CA PRO A 304 -15.57 13.90 5.61
C PRO A 304 -14.50 14.55 6.51
N GLN A 305 -14.77 14.70 7.81
CA GLN A 305 -13.83 15.30 8.76
C GLN A 305 -12.96 14.23 9.43
N LEU A 306 -13.48 13.04 9.69
CA LEU A 306 -12.78 11.98 10.42
C LEU A 306 -12.18 10.93 9.48
N SER A 307 -12.84 10.60 8.37
CA SER A 307 -12.43 9.53 7.47
C SER A 307 -11.44 10.01 6.41
N LEU A 308 -10.25 9.39 6.36
CA LEU A 308 -9.26 9.58 5.29
C LEU A 308 -9.39 8.51 4.18
N ILE A 309 -10.41 7.67 4.20
CA ILE A 309 -10.58 6.58 3.22
C ILE A 309 -10.65 7.09 1.77
N PRO A 310 -11.41 8.17 1.44
CA PRO A 310 -11.38 8.72 0.09
C PRO A 310 -10.01 9.26 -0.31
N GLN A 311 -9.29 9.88 0.62
CA GLN A 311 -7.93 10.37 0.41
C GLN A 311 -6.94 9.24 0.14
N GLN A 312 -7.05 8.09 0.84
CA GLN A 312 -6.23 6.90 0.55
C GLN A 312 -6.39 6.44 -0.91
N VAL A 313 -7.60 6.52 -1.47
CA VAL A 313 -7.85 6.15 -2.87
C VAL A 313 -7.13 7.09 -3.83
N THR A 314 -7.21 8.40 -3.62
CA THR A 314 -6.53 9.40 -4.46
C THR A 314 -5.01 9.37 -4.28
N SER A 315 -4.53 9.26 -3.04
CA SER A 315 -3.11 9.06 -2.69
C SER A 315 -2.55 7.83 -3.40
N GLY A 316 -3.36 6.77 -3.51
CA GLY A 316 -2.97 5.54 -4.20
C GLY A 316 -2.59 5.74 -5.67
N VAL A 317 -3.25 6.66 -6.38
CA VAL A 317 -2.88 6.97 -7.78
C VAL A 317 -1.56 7.74 -7.82
N ALA A 318 -1.41 8.77 -6.99
CA ALA A 318 -0.21 9.60 -6.96
C ALA A 318 1.06 8.80 -6.57
N VAL A 319 0.96 7.98 -5.51
CA VAL A 319 2.06 7.11 -5.07
C VAL A 319 2.42 6.08 -6.15
N ARG A 320 1.44 5.45 -6.81
CA ARG A 320 1.72 4.50 -7.90
C ARG A 320 2.32 5.18 -9.12
N MET A 321 1.96 6.43 -9.42
CA MET A 321 2.66 7.22 -10.42
C MET A 321 4.13 7.44 -10.02
N ALA A 322 4.42 7.81 -8.78
CA ALA A 322 5.79 7.99 -8.30
C ALA A 322 6.61 6.70 -8.42
N LEU A 323 6.05 5.57 -8.00
CA LEU A 323 6.73 4.27 -8.07
C LEU A 323 6.99 3.79 -9.49
N LEU A 324 6.00 3.94 -10.39
CA LEU A 324 6.19 3.61 -11.80
C LEU A 324 7.22 4.54 -12.45
N TYR A 325 7.22 5.82 -12.08
CA TYR A 325 8.21 6.79 -12.54
C TYR A 325 9.63 6.40 -12.13
N PHE A 326 9.85 6.03 -10.86
CA PHE A 326 11.16 5.58 -10.37
C PHE A 326 11.62 4.29 -11.04
N LEU A 327 10.72 3.34 -11.26
CA LEU A 327 11.05 2.06 -11.89
C LEU A 327 11.24 2.17 -13.41
N GLY A 328 10.52 3.08 -14.09
CA GLY A 328 10.57 3.22 -15.54
C GLY A 328 11.47 4.36 -16.04
N GLY A 329 11.84 5.31 -15.16
CA GLY A 329 12.75 6.40 -15.52
C GLY A 329 14.14 5.90 -15.89
N GLU A 330 14.83 6.63 -16.76
CA GLU A 330 16.25 6.40 -17.03
C GLU A 330 17.01 6.60 -15.73
N GLN A 331 17.62 5.53 -15.20
CA GLN A 331 18.60 5.64 -14.14
C GLN A 331 19.82 6.38 -14.71
N PRO A 332 20.35 7.40 -14.03
CA PRO A 332 21.63 7.95 -14.46
C PRO A 332 22.67 6.82 -14.44
N VAL A 333 23.29 6.60 -15.61
CA VAL A 333 24.40 5.65 -15.82
C VAL A 333 25.60 6.05 -14.96
#